data_6193b4d8c5e59e7239d0fedca531793f
#
_entry.id   6193b4d8c5e59e7239d0fedca531793f
#
_cell.length_a   1.000
_cell.length_b   1.000
_cell.length_c   1.000
_cell.angle_alpha   90.00
_cell.angle_beta   90.00
_cell.angle_gamma   90.00
#
_symmetry.space_group_name_H-M   'P 1'
#
loop_
_entity.id
_entity.type
_entity.pdbx_description
1 polymer ?
#
loop_
_entity_poly.entity_id
_entity_poly.type
_entity_poly.pdbx_seq_one_letter_code
_entity_poly.pdbx_strand_id
1 'polypeptide(L)'
;MPIKIDKKLPAVEILSSENIFVMDDDRADHQDIRPLNILVLNLMPQKMVTETQILRHLANTPLQLTIDFLYMSSHQSKTTRAEHMETFYKTFDEIKNRYFDGLIITGAPVEHLPFEAVDYWEEFQQVIEWSKSHVFSTLHICWGAQAGLYARYGIDKQQMTRKLSGVYSQSDELRDRKSVV
;
A
#
# COMPACT_ATOMS: atom_id res chain seq x y z
N MET A 1 0.54 1.79 -20.79
CA MET A 1 0.06 0.38 -20.72
C MET A 1 -0.79 0.26 -19.47
N PRO A 2 -1.80 -0.61 -19.44
CA PRO A 2 -2.83 -0.58 -18.40
C PRO A 2 -2.46 -1.36 -17.14
N ILE A 3 -3.14 -1.02 -16.04
CA ILE A 3 -3.14 -1.82 -14.81
C ILE A 3 -3.99 -3.08 -15.02
N LYS A 4 -3.48 -4.22 -14.52
CA LYS A 4 -4.24 -5.46 -14.41
C LYS A 4 -4.89 -5.53 -13.03
N ILE A 5 -6.21 -5.51 -12.98
CA ILE A 5 -7.03 -5.64 -11.76
C ILE A 5 -8.28 -6.45 -12.06
N ASP A 6 -8.90 -7.02 -11.00
CA ASP A 6 -10.17 -7.73 -11.14
C ASP A 6 -11.26 -6.82 -11.73
N LYS A 7 -11.91 -7.29 -12.81
CA LYS A 7 -13.00 -6.57 -13.50
C LYS A 7 -14.17 -6.19 -12.59
N LYS A 8 -14.39 -6.95 -11.51
CA LYS A 8 -15.48 -6.72 -10.56
C LYS A 8 -15.16 -5.65 -9.51
N LEU A 9 -13.91 -5.18 -9.45
CA LEU A 9 -13.54 -4.13 -8.52
C LEU A 9 -14.28 -2.84 -8.87
N PRO A 10 -15.02 -2.21 -7.94
CA PRO A 10 -15.81 -1.00 -8.21
C PRO A 10 -14.99 0.16 -8.81
N ALA A 11 -13.71 0.24 -8.50
CA ALA A 11 -12.80 1.23 -9.09
C ALA A 11 -12.71 1.15 -10.62
N VAL A 12 -12.97 -0.01 -11.24
CA VAL A 12 -12.91 -0.20 -12.71
C VAL A 12 -13.90 0.72 -13.42
N GLU A 13 -15.14 0.82 -12.94
CA GLU A 13 -16.16 1.68 -13.55
C GLU A 13 -15.77 3.16 -13.46
N ILE A 14 -15.24 3.58 -12.31
CA ILE A 14 -14.80 4.97 -12.09
C ILE A 14 -13.63 5.30 -13.03
N LEU A 15 -12.61 4.47 -13.04
CA LEU A 15 -11.41 4.68 -13.87
C LEU A 15 -11.77 4.68 -15.37
N SER A 16 -12.67 3.79 -15.81
CA SER A 16 -13.15 3.76 -17.18
C SER A 16 -13.90 5.03 -17.58
N SER A 17 -14.72 5.59 -16.67
CA SER A 17 -15.42 6.86 -16.90
C SER A 17 -14.46 8.05 -17.01
N GLU A 18 -13.28 7.96 -16.42
CA GLU A 18 -12.21 8.95 -16.48
C GLU A 18 -11.26 8.74 -17.69
N ASN A 19 -11.60 7.83 -18.62
CA ASN A 19 -10.74 7.42 -19.75
C ASN A 19 -9.38 6.82 -19.34
N ILE A 20 -9.32 6.26 -18.14
CA ILE A 20 -8.16 5.53 -17.66
C ILE A 20 -8.32 4.07 -18.06
N PHE A 21 -7.41 3.57 -18.89
CA PHE A 21 -7.49 2.21 -19.41
C PHE A 21 -7.09 1.18 -18.36
N VAL A 22 -8.01 0.27 -18.06
CA VAL A 22 -7.81 -0.88 -17.18
C VAL A 22 -7.80 -2.15 -18.03
N MET A 23 -6.84 -3.04 -17.81
CA MET A 23 -6.74 -4.30 -18.53
C MET A 23 -7.35 -5.43 -17.71
N ASP A 24 -8.09 -6.29 -18.37
CA ASP A 24 -8.55 -7.53 -17.78
C ASP A 24 -7.51 -8.66 -17.88
N ASP A 25 -7.74 -9.72 -17.12
CA ASP A 25 -6.84 -10.87 -17.05
C ASP A 25 -6.62 -11.51 -18.41
N ASP A 26 -7.68 -11.73 -19.19
CA ASP A 26 -7.62 -12.40 -20.48
C ASP A 26 -6.73 -11.67 -21.48
N ARG A 27 -6.79 -10.35 -21.49
CA ARG A 27 -5.99 -9.53 -22.41
C ARG A 27 -4.54 -9.40 -21.95
N ALA A 28 -4.30 -9.40 -20.64
CA ALA A 28 -2.96 -9.32 -20.07
C ALA A 28 -2.14 -10.60 -20.37
N ASP A 29 -2.79 -11.76 -20.30
CA ASP A 29 -2.12 -13.06 -20.50
C ASP A 29 -1.69 -13.31 -21.97
N HIS A 30 -2.21 -12.51 -22.92
CA HIS A 30 -1.78 -12.57 -24.34
C HIS A 30 -0.60 -11.65 -24.66
N GLN A 31 -0.05 -10.95 -23.68
CA GLN A 31 1.13 -10.09 -23.87
C GLN A 31 2.36 -10.73 -23.24
N ASP A 32 3.41 -10.92 -24.03
CA ASP A 32 4.72 -11.45 -23.58
C ASP A 32 5.53 -10.35 -22.85
N ILE A 33 4.92 -9.77 -21.80
CA ILE A 33 5.53 -8.72 -20.97
C ILE A 33 5.40 -9.13 -19.51
N ARG A 34 6.52 -9.20 -18.79
CA ARG A 34 6.50 -9.40 -17.35
C ARG A 34 5.88 -8.16 -16.67
N PRO A 35 4.69 -8.26 -16.04
CA PRO A 35 4.14 -7.17 -15.26
C PRO A 35 4.93 -6.97 -13.96
N LEU A 36 4.96 -5.75 -13.46
CA LEU A 36 5.40 -5.48 -12.09
C LEU A 36 4.27 -5.82 -11.11
N ASN A 37 4.60 -6.61 -10.10
CA ASN A 37 3.65 -7.01 -9.06
C ASN A 37 3.71 -6.02 -7.90
N ILE A 38 2.63 -5.28 -7.69
CA ILE A 38 2.51 -4.28 -6.64
C ILE A 38 1.52 -4.76 -5.59
N LEU A 39 1.95 -4.77 -4.34
CA LEU A 39 1.11 -5.03 -3.18
C LEU A 39 0.73 -3.71 -2.53
N VAL A 40 -0.54 -3.54 -2.19
CA VAL A 40 -1.05 -2.36 -1.48
C VAL A 40 -1.62 -2.77 -0.14
N LEU A 41 -0.91 -2.47 0.95
CA LEU A 41 -1.43 -2.58 2.30
C LEU A 41 -2.31 -1.36 2.58
N ASN A 42 -3.63 -1.57 2.47
CA ASN A 42 -4.60 -0.51 2.64
C ASN A 42 -5.14 -0.48 4.08
N LEU A 43 -4.62 0.45 4.89
CA LEU A 43 -5.02 0.67 6.29
C LEU A 43 -6.11 1.73 6.44
N MET A 44 -6.50 2.39 5.34
CA MET A 44 -7.53 3.44 5.38
C MET A 44 -8.92 2.87 5.67
N PRO A 45 -9.77 3.59 6.41
CA PRO A 45 -11.13 3.15 6.71
C PRO A 45 -12.03 3.11 5.46
N GLN A 46 -11.91 4.10 4.56
CA GLN A 46 -12.65 4.16 3.30
C GLN A 46 -11.88 3.45 2.18
N LYS A 47 -11.87 2.13 2.23
CA LYS A 47 -11.03 1.31 1.34
C LYS A 47 -11.29 1.57 -0.14
N MET A 48 -12.54 1.57 -0.58
CA MET A 48 -12.91 1.75 -1.99
C MET A 48 -12.45 3.11 -2.56
N VAL A 49 -12.52 4.17 -1.76
CA VAL A 49 -12.01 5.49 -2.16
C VAL A 49 -10.50 5.45 -2.33
N THR A 50 -9.80 4.86 -1.37
CA THR A 50 -8.34 4.74 -1.40
C THR A 50 -7.87 3.85 -2.54
N GLU A 51 -8.55 2.74 -2.81
CA GLU A 51 -8.31 1.88 -3.99
C GLU A 51 -8.34 2.70 -5.28
N THR A 52 -9.44 3.43 -5.49
CA THR A 52 -9.60 4.26 -6.69
C THR A 52 -8.51 5.31 -6.83
N GLN A 53 -8.14 5.98 -5.73
CA GLN A 53 -7.08 6.99 -5.73
C GLN A 53 -5.71 6.39 -6.09
N ILE A 54 -5.32 5.29 -5.45
CA ILE A 54 -4.05 4.62 -5.71
C ILE A 54 -4.01 4.08 -7.15
N LEU A 55 -5.06 3.40 -7.60
CA LEU A 55 -5.13 2.85 -8.93
C LEU A 55 -5.07 3.94 -10.01
N ARG A 56 -5.71 5.10 -9.79
CA ARG A 56 -5.63 6.25 -10.70
C ARG A 56 -4.20 6.75 -10.86
N HIS A 57 -3.43 6.82 -9.77
CA HIS A 57 -2.02 7.23 -9.84
C HIS A 57 -1.14 6.17 -10.52
N LEU A 58 -1.35 4.91 -10.19
CA LEU A 58 -0.57 3.80 -10.77
C LEU A 58 -0.90 3.56 -12.25
N ALA A 59 -2.11 3.89 -12.70
CA ALA A 59 -2.51 3.74 -14.11
C ALA A 59 -1.77 4.70 -15.05
N ASN A 60 -1.21 5.79 -14.53
CA ASN A 60 -0.48 6.79 -15.32
C ASN A 60 1.00 6.38 -15.51
N THR A 61 1.23 5.16 -16.00
CA THR A 61 2.57 4.62 -16.27
C THR A 61 2.56 3.83 -17.60
N PRO A 62 3.67 3.81 -18.34
CA PRO A 62 3.82 2.93 -19.49
C PRO A 62 4.07 1.47 -19.10
N LEU A 63 4.28 1.16 -17.82
CA LEU A 63 4.58 -0.19 -17.35
C LEU A 63 3.27 -0.96 -17.08
N GLN A 64 3.29 -2.26 -17.36
CA GLN A 64 2.19 -3.15 -16.97
C GLN A 64 2.33 -3.47 -15.49
N LEU A 65 1.25 -3.24 -14.73
CA LEU A 65 1.20 -3.50 -13.30
C LEU A 65 0.11 -4.51 -12.97
N THR A 66 0.42 -5.44 -12.08
CA THR A 66 -0.56 -6.30 -11.39
C THR A 66 -0.67 -5.80 -9.96
N ILE A 67 -1.89 -5.52 -9.50
CA ILE A 67 -2.14 -4.94 -8.17
C ILE A 67 -2.89 -5.94 -7.31
N ASP A 68 -2.31 -6.26 -6.16
CA ASP A 68 -2.96 -7.00 -5.08
C ASP A 68 -3.18 -6.08 -3.88
N PHE A 69 -4.34 -6.20 -3.24
CA PHE A 69 -4.64 -5.50 -2.00
C PHE A 69 -4.47 -6.43 -0.80
N LEU A 70 -3.82 -5.90 0.26
CA LEU A 70 -3.60 -6.57 1.54
C LEU A 70 -4.35 -5.84 2.63
N TYR A 71 -4.95 -6.58 3.56
CA TYR A 71 -5.53 -6.03 4.79
C TYR A 71 -4.97 -6.74 6.02
N MET A 72 -5.09 -6.11 7.17
CA MET A 72 -4.73 -6.70 8.46
C MET A 72 -5.86 -7.59 8.95
N SER A 73 -5.62 -8.90 9.06
CA SER A 73 -6.61 -9.89 9.48
C SER A 73 -6.98 -9.77 10.97
N SER A 74 -6.06 -9.25 11.77
CA SER A 74 -6.26 -8.93 13.19
C SER A 74 -7.19 -7.73 13.43
N HIS A 75 -7.51 -6.96 12.37
CA HIS A 75 -8.40 -5.79 12.45
C HIS A 75 -9.70 -5.99 11.68
N GLN A 76 -10.83 -5.84 12.37
CA GLN A 76 -12.14 -5.91 11.73
C GLN A 76 -12.55 -4.55 11.17
N SER A 77 -12.64 -4.43 9.84
CA SER A 77 -13.08 -3.20 9.19
C SER A 77 -14.54 -2.90 9.55
N LYS A 78 -14.79 -1.68 10.06
CA LYS A 78 -16.15 -1.22 10.43
C LYS A 78 -16.90 -0.55 9.29
N THR A 79 -16.19 -0.11 8.25
CA THR A 79 -16.71 0.77 7.19
C THR A 79 -16.82 0.11 5.83
N THR A 80 -16.13 -1.00 5.63
CA THR A 80 -16.14 -1.74 4.37
C THR A 80 -16.88 -3.06 4.57
N ARG A 81 -17.74 -3.41 3.60
CA ARG A 81 -18.50 -4.68 3.63
C ARG A 81 -17.55 -5.87 3.61
N ALA A 82 -17.86 -6.90 4.40
CA ALA A 82 -17.07 -8.13 4.48
C ALA A 82 -16.91 -8.79 3.09
N GLU A 83 -17.97 -8.84 2.30
CA GLU A 83 -17.97 -9.39 0.94
C GLU A 83 -16.93 -8.71 0.02
N HIS A 84 -16.77 -7.38 0.12
CA HIS A 84 -15.74 -6.65 -0.63
C HIS A 84 -14.34 -7.05 -0.19
N MET A 85 -14.13 -7.19 1.12
CA MET A 85 -12.84 -7.60 1.67
C MET A 85 -12.46 -9.02 1.25
N GLU A 86 -13.39 -9.95 1.37
CA GLU A 86 -13.18 -11.37 1.00
C GLU A 86 -12.92 -11.54 -0.51
N THR A 87 -13.53 -10.68 -1.33
CA THR A 87 -13.40 -10.79 -2.80
C THR A 87 -12.11 -10.17 -3.32
N PHE A 88 -11.70 -9.01 -2.81
CA PHE A 88 -10.65 -8.20 -3.44
C PHE A 88 -9.39 -8.06 -2.60
N TYR A 89 -9.42 -8.43 -1.32
CA TYR A 89 -8.28 -8.33 -0.42
C TYR A 89 -7.72 -9.70 -0.09
N LYS A 90 -6.42 -9.72 0.16
CA LYS A 90 -5.69 -10.90 0.63
C LYS A 90 -5.23 -10.70 2.06
N THR A 91 -5.13 -11.79 2.79
CA THR A 91 -4.48 -11.84 4.10
C THR A 91 -2.97 -11.98 3.94
N PHE A 92 -2.23 -11.72 5.02
CA PHE A 92 -0.78 -11.94 5.01
C PHE A 92 -0.42 -13.40 4.74
N ASP A 93 -1.18 -14.35 5.27
CA ASP A 93 -0.93 -15.78 5.06
C ASP A 93 -1.03 -16.20 3.58
N GLU A 94 -1.90 -15.55 2.81
CA GLU A 94 -2.06 -15.84 1.38
C GLU A 94 -0.92 -15.30 0.51
N ILE A 95 -0.19 -14.28 0.99
CA ILE A 95 0.84 -13.61 0.20
C ILE A 95 2.28 -13.86 0.69
N LYS A 96 2.48 -14.36 1.90
CA LYS A 96 3.79 -14.47 2.56
C LYS A 96 4.86 -15.25 1.78
N ASN A 97 4.46 -16.15 0.87
CA ASN A 97 5.37 -16.92 0.02
C ASN A 97 5.58 -16.29 -1.37
N ARG A 98 5.04 -15.11 -1.62
CA ARG A 98 5.12 -14.41 -2.91
C ARG A 98 6.15 -13.28 -2.84
N TYR A 99 6.68 -12.92 -4.00
CA TYR A 99 7.60 -11.78 -4.16
C TYR A 99 6.89 -10.67 -4.93
N PHE A 100 7.19 -9.43 -4.53
CA PHE A 100 6.61 -8.23 -5.13
C PHE A 100 7.70 -7.24 -5.55
N ASP A 101 7.48 -6.54 -6.65
CA ASP A 101 8.36 -5.48 -7.12
C ASP A 101 8.15 -4.19 -6.30
N GLY A 102 6.94 -4.00 -5.74
CA GLY A 102 6.64 -2.86 -4.87
C GLY A 102 5.60 -3.17 -3.81
N LEU A 103 5.73 -2.49 -2.65
CA LEU A 103 4.73 -2.48 -1.58
C LEU A 103 4.38 -1.04 -1.26
N ILE A 104 3.09 -0.70 -1.31
CA ILE A 104 2.57 0.59 -0.87
C ILE A 104 1.85 0.39 0.46
N ILE A 105 2.28 1.11 1.50
CA ILE A 105 1.62 1.10 2.82
C ILE A 105 0.94 2.44 3.00
N THR A 106 -0.39 2.42 3.15
CA THR A 106 -1.18 3.65 3.29
C THR A 106 -1.10 4.22 4.71
N GLY A 107 -1.66 5.41 4.90
CA GLY A 107 -1.96 5.94 6.22
C GLY A 107 -3.08 5.18 6.93
N ALA A 108 -3.24 5.49 8.22
CA ALA A 108 -4.34 5.04 9.06
C ALA A 108 -4.71 6.15 10.04
N PRO A 109 -6.00 6.31 10.42
CA PRO A 109 -6.44 7.36 11.35
C PRO A 109 -6.23 6.96 12.81
N VAL A 110 -5.01 6.54 13.15
CA VAL A 110 -4.59 6.08 14.49
C VAL A 110 -3.34 6.83 14.99
N GLU A 111 -3.10 8.01 14.46
CA GLU A 111 -1.91 8.82 14.76
C GLU A 111 -1.79 9.21 16.22
N HIS A 112 -2.90 9.26 16.96
CA HIS A 112 -2.92 9.60 18.37
C HIS A 112 -2.62 8.41 19.31
N LEU A 113 -2.69 7.19 18.80
CA LEU A 113 -2.41 5.99 19.59
C LEU A 113 -0.90 5.70 19.62
N PRO A 114 -0.34 5.24 20.74
CA PRO A 114 0.96 4.56 20.71
C PRO A 114 0.94 3.42 19.68
N PHE A 115 2.06 3.10 19.07
CA PHE A 115 2.09 2.05 18.03
C PHE A 115 1.63 0.71 18.58
N GLU A 116 2.07 0.34 19.77
CA GLU A 116 1.75 -0.92 20.45
C GLU A 116 0.28 -1.02 20.89
N ALA A 117 -0.45 0.10 20.93
CA ALA A 117 -1.88 0.13 21.25
C ALA A 117 -2.77 -0.07 20.00
N VAL A 118 -2.17 -0.15 18.81
CA VAL A 118 -2.89 -0.43 17.57
C VAL A 118 -3.14 -1.93 17.48
N ASP A 119 -4.40 -2.34 17.31
CA ASP A 119 -4.84 -3.74 17.36
C ASP A 119 -4.16 -4.67 16.33
N TYR A 120 -3.69 -4.13 15.20
CA TYR A 120 -2.96 -4.87 14.18
C TYR A 120 -1.44 -4.64 14.22
N TRP A 121 -0.89 -4.10 15.30
CA TRP A 121 0.53 -3.73 15.36
C TRP A 121 1.47 -4.92 15.14
N GLU A 122 1.21 -6.04 15.77
CA GLU A 122 2.04 -7.25 15.65
C GLU A 122 2.04 -7.80 14.22
N GLU A 123 0.86 -7.85 13.57
CA GLU A 123 0.74 -8.28 12.17
C GLU A 123 1.44 -7.30 11.23
N PHE A 124 1.32 -5.99 11.50
CA PHE A 124 2.04 -4.95 10.77
C PHE A 124 3.56 -5.14 10.86
N GLN A 125 4.10 -5.40 12.04
CA GLN A 125 5.54 -5.68 12.21
C GLN A 125 5.99 -6.91 11.41
N GLN A 126 5.18 -7.97 11.37
CA GLN A 126 5.46 -9.15 10.55
C GLN A 126 5.53 -8.80 9.06
N VAL A 127 4.60 -7.99 8.56
CA VAL A 127 4.63 -7.52 7.16
C VAL A 127 5.87 -6.67 6.88
N ILE A 128 6.25 -5.77 7.80
CA ILE A 128 7.45 -4.94 7.66
C ILE A 128 8.73 -5.81 7.62
N GLU A 129 8.83 -6.82 8.47
CA GLU A 129 10.00 -7.72 8.48
C GLU A 129 10.04 -8.57 7.21
N TRP A 130 8.92 -9.18 6.84
CA TRP A 130 8.78 -9.94 5.61
C TRP A 130 9.14 -9.12 4.37
N SER A 131 8.77 -7.85 4.34
CA SER A 131 9.01 -6.98 3.19
C SER A 131 10.51 -6.80 2.88
N LYS A 132 11.41 -6.99 3.86
CA LYS A 132 12.87 -6.85 3.65
C LYS A 132 13.42 -7.89 2.66
N SER A 133 12.81 -9.07 2.58
CA SER A 133 13.28 -10.17 1.74
C SER A 133 12.37 -10.48 0.56
N HIS A 134 11.10 -10.03 0.56
CA HIS A 134 10.10 -10.39 -0.43
C HIS A 134 9.62 -9.20 -1.27
N VAL A 135 10.07 -7.99 -0.96
CA VAL A 135 9.67 -6.79 -1.70
C VAL A 135 10.91 -6.00 -2.13
N PHE A 136 10.97 -5.66 -3.41
CA PHE A 136 12.11 -4.89 -3.94
C PHE A 136 12.14 -3.46 -3.42
N SER A 137 10.97 -2.77 -3.40
CA SER A 137 10.87 -1.38 -2.94
C SER A 137 9.57 -1.15 -2.17
N THR A 138 9.62 -0.36 -1.08
CA THR A 138 8.46 -0.05 -0.25
C THR A 138 8.23 1.46 -0.18
N LEU A 139 6.99 1.89 -0.49
CA LEU A 139 6.51 3.25 -0.30
C LEU A 139 5.62 3.32 0.93
N HIS A 140 6.00 4.14 1.88
CA HIS A 140 5.24 4.38 3.10
C HIS A 140 4.56 5.75 3.04
N ILE A 141 3.27 5.83 3.38
CA ILE A 141 2.46 7.06 3.30
C ILE A 141 1.90 7.41 4.69
N CYS A 142 2.04 8.66 5.12
CA CYS A 142 1.44 9.23 6.32
C CYS A 142 1.76 8.40 7.59
N TRP A 143 0.73 7.88 8.30
CA TRP A 143 0.94 7.03 9.46
C TRP A 143 1.76 5.77 9.13
N GLY A 144 1.59 5.19 7.96
CA GLY A 144 2.40 4.07 7.50
C GLY A 144 3.89 4.40 7.43
N ALA A 145 4.25 5.66 7.14
CA ALA A 145 5.64 6.11 7.18
C ALA A 145 6.16 6.22 8.61
N GLN A 146 5.37 6.77 9.52
CA GLN A 146 5.72 6.84 10.95
C GLN A 146 5.90 5.45 11.55
N ALA A 147 4.95 4.55 11.28
CA ALA A 147 4.97 3.17 11.75
C ALA A 147 6.17 2.37 11.16
N GLY A 148 6.48 2.60 9.89
CA GLY A 148 7.64 1.99 9.25
C GLY A 148 8.97 2.47 9.83
N LEU A 149 9.11 3.75 10.13
CA LEU A 149 10.29 4.31 10.80
C LEU A 149 10.45 3.73 12.22
N TYR A 150 9.35 3.62 12.95
CA TYR A 150 9.38 3.03 14.29
C TYR A 150 9.72 1.53 14.25
N ALA A 151 9.06 0.75 13.40
CA ALA A 151 9.28 -0.68 13.30
C ALA A 151 10.69 -1.06 12.80
N ARG A 152 11.28 -0.24 11.90
CA ARG A 152 12.61 -0.55 11.31
C ARG A 152 13.78 0.03 12.11
N TYR A 153 13.58 1.23 12.69
CA TYR A 153 14.69 2.02 13.26
C TYR A 153 14.44 2.49 14.70
N GLY A 154 13.29 2.17 15.29
CA GLY A 154 12.93 2.63 16.62
C GLY A 154 12.70 4.15 16.72
N ILE A 155 12.48 4.83 15.59
CA ILE A 155 12.22 6.27 15.55
C ILE A 155 10.76 6.50 15.86
N ASP A 156 10.48 7.01 17.05
CA ASP A 156 9.11 7.27 17.49
C ASP A 156 8.56 8.59 16.96
N LYS A 157 7.24 8.65 16.83
CA LYS A 157 6.51 9.88 16.47
C LYS A 157 6.42 10.82 17.67
N GLN A 158 6.45 12.11 17.40
CA GLN A 158 6.29 13.15 18.42
C GLN A 158 5.08 14.02 18.11
N GLN A 159 4.27 14.26 19.13
CA GLN A 159 3.13 15.16 18.99
C GLN A 159 3.62 16.60 18.95
N MET A 160 3.23 17.31 17.89
CA MET A 160 3.55 18.72 17.75
C MET A 160 2.54 19.60 18.48
N THR A 161 2.99 20.74 19.00
CA THR A 161 2.13 21.73 19.68
C THR A 161 1.10 22.37 18.75
N ARG A 162 1.39 22.40 17.45
CA ARG A 162 0.48 22.89 16.41
C ARG A 162 0.63 22.07 15.13
N LYS A 163 -0.44 21.96 14.38
CA LYS A 163 -0.43 21.34 13.05
C LYS A 163 0.46 22.18 12.09
N LEU A 164 1.42 21.54 11.45
CA LEU A 164 2.18 22.09 10.33
C LEU A 164 1.58 21.58 9.03
N SER A 165 1.24 22.50 8.14
CA SER A 165 0.76 22.17 6.78
C SER A 165 1.50 23.06 5.79
N GLY A 166 2.06 22.47 4.75
CA GLY A 166 2.79 23.20 3.73
C GLY A 166 3.75 22.31 2.96
N VAL A 167 4.44 22.91 2.00
CA VAL A 167 5.56 22.32 1.29
C VAL A 167 6.84 22.91 1.87
N TYR A 168 7.70 22.04 2.39
CA TYR A 168 8.93 22.46 3.06
C TYR A 168 10.13 21.91 2.31
N SER A 169 11.17 22.74 2.19
CA SER A 169 12.49 22.29 1.72
C SER A 169 13.06 21.28 2.72
N GLN A 170 13.52 20.17 2.23
CA GLN A 170 14.27 19.19 3.01
C GLN A 170 15.75 19.34 2.70
N SER A 171 16.58 19.50 3.75
CA SER A 171 18.04 19.38 3.61
C SER A 171 18.44 17.95 3.92
N ASP A 172 18.95 17.24 2.93
CA ASP A 172 19.55 15.94 3.11
C ASP A 172 21.02 16.15 3.48
N GLU A 173 21.36 16.10 4.76
CA GLU A 173 22.74 15.91 5.18
C GLU A 173 23.12 14.49 4.84
N LEU A 174 23.65 14.28 3.64
CA LEU A 174 24.21 13.03 3.16
C LEU A 174 25.37 12.57 4.04
N ARG A 175 25.09 12.07 5.22
CA ARG A 175 26.02 11.26 5.97
C ARG A 175 25.99 9.87 5.36
N ASP A 176 26.99 9.67 4.49
CA ASP A 176 27.48 8.36 4.03
C ASP A 176 26.45 7.38 3.44
N ARG A 177 26.21 7.50 2.13
CA ARG A 177 25.38 6.53 1.34
C ARG A 177 25.98 5.11 1.27
N LYS A 178 27.00 4.78 2.02
CA LYS A 178 27.65 3.47 2.01
C LYS A 178 27.01 2.42 2.90
N SER A 179 25.95 2.75 3.63
CA SER A 179 25.31 1.83 4.58
C SER A 179 23.85 1.47 4.26
N VAL A 180 23.37 1.76 3.05
CA VAL A 180 22.03 1.34 2.60
C VAL A 180 22.17 0.50 1.34
N VAL A 181 22.53 -0.74 1.54
CA VAL A 181 22.33 -1.84 0.60
C VAL A 181 21.53 -2.91 1.31
#